data_99aea0038aba034f03067a5adc73621c
#
_entry.id   99aea0038aba034f03067a5adc73621c
#
_cell.length_a   1.000
_cell.length_b   1.000
_cell.length_c   1.000
_cell.angle_alpha   90.00
_cell.angle_beta   90.00
_cell.angle_gamma   90.00
#
_symmetry.space_group_name_H-M   'P 1'
#
loop_
_entity.id
_entity.type
_entity.pdbx_description
1 polymer ?
#
loop_
_entity_poly.entity_id
_entity_poly.type
_entity_poly.pdbx_seq_one_letter_code
_entity_poly.pdbx_strand_id
1 'polypeptide(L)'
;MPRSFFLSTAVFGLLAGCASVPDLGQKPVPVAAAALDSQTTLADQAGAWPVEGWWRGFGDPQLDALIDEGLAGSPDIAVAAARVRAAEALAQQAGAALLPRVGIQGSAGGVQQSKNMGIPPAFVPDGIQDTGSIAATFGFDLDLWGKNRAALAAATSEAEAARVDAAQARLMLTTGIATAYADLAGYYADLDVAQDAIRIRGASADLSAKRTAAGLDNQATQRQ
;
A
#
# COMPACT_ATOMS: atom_id res chain seq x y z
N MET A 1 -2.86 54.04 -41.64
CA MET A 1 -2.66 53.52 -40.27
C MET A 1 -3.55 52.29 -40.01
N PRO A 2 -3.38 51.15 -40.67
CA PRO A 2 -4.11 49.93 -40.31
C PRO A 2 -3.19 48.71 -40.02
N ARG A 3 -1.87 48.89 -39.85
CA ARG A 3 -0.93 47.77 -39.62
C ARG A 3 -0.85 47.29 -38.16
N SER A 4 -1.28 48.12 -37.20
CA SER A 4 -1.22 47.79 -35.77
C SER A 4 -2.39 46.91 -35.32
N PHE A 5 -3.52 46.93 -35.99
CA PHE A 5 -4.68 46.11 -35.62
C PHE A 5 -4.51 44.63 -35.97
N PHE A 6 -3.78 44.30 -37.03
CA PHE A 6 -3.53 42.91 -37.43
C PHE A 6 -2.54 42.17 -36.52
N LEU A 7 -1.61 42.90 -35.90
CA LEU A 7 -0.64 42.26 -34.96
C LEU A 7 -1.30 41.88 -33.63
N SER A 8 -2.24 42.68 -33.11
CA SER A 8 -2.94 42.38 -31.87
C SER A 8 -3.88 41.19 -31.99
N THR A 9 -4.51 40.99 -33.13
CA THR A 9 -5.43 39.85 -33.37
C THR A 9 -4.66 38.53 -33.51
N ALA A 10 -3.44 38.55 -34.07
CA ALA A 10 -2.60 37.37 -34.23
C ALA A 10 -2.03 36.86 -32.88
N VAL A 11 -1.74 37.76 -31.94
CA VAL A 11 -1.25 37.38 -30.60
C VAL A 11 -2.36 36.76 -29.76
N PHE A 12 -3.61 37.22 -29.87
CA PHE A 12 -4.75 36.59 -29.18
C PHE A 12 -5.09 35.20 -29.74
N GLY A 13 -4.89 34.96 -31.04
CA GLY A 13 -5.11 33.64 -31.67
C GLY A 13 -4.12 32.58 -31.26
N LEU A 14 -2.91 32.94 -30.87
CA LEU A 14 -1.87 32.01 -30.41
C LEU A 14 -2.07 31.57 -28.95
N LEU A 15 -2.80 32.31 -28.14
CA LEU A 15 -3.15 31.97 -26.75
C LEU A 15 -4.33 31.02 -26.63
N ALA A 16 -5.15 30.85 -27.65
CA ALA A 16 -6.30 29.94 -27.66
C ALA A 16 -5.93 28.48 -27.98
N GLY A 17 -4.68 28.21 -28.36
CA GLY A 17 -4.21 26.89 -28.78
C GLY A 17 -3.69 26.00 -27.64
N CYS A 18 -3.66 26.48 -26.43
CA CYS A 18 -3.06 25.74 -25.30
C CYS A 18 -4.12 25.16 -24.38
N ALA A 19 -4.12 23.85 -24.34
CA ALA A 19 -4.83 22.95 -23.44
C ALA A 19 -6.19 22.45 -23.91
N SER A 20 -6.21 21.58 -24.91
CA SER A 20 -7.24 20.54 -24.89
C SER A 20 -6.92 19.61 -23.71
N VAL A 21 -7.52 19.85 -22.57
CA VAL A 21 -7.59 18.84 -21.52
C VAL A 21 -8.37 17.68 -22.13
N PRO A 22 -7.81 16.46 -22.23
CA PRO A 22 -8.59 15.32 -22.69
C PRO A 22 -9.84 15.21 -21.83
N ASP A 23 -10.99 15.01 -22.44
CA ASP A 23 -12.19 14.66 -21.69
C ASP A 23 -11.96 13.27 -21.06
N LEU A 24 -11.67 13.26 -19.77
CA LEU A 24 -11.43 12.03 -19.01
C LEU A 24 -12.74 11.31 -18.68
N GLY A 25 -13.88 11.80 -19.21
CA GLY A 25 -15.19 11.27 -18.89
C GLY A 25 -15.63 11.62 -17.47
N GLN A 26 -16.78 11.07 -17.07
CA GLN A 26 -17.25 11.22 -15.69
C GLN A 26 -16.34 10.45 -14.74
N LYS A 27 -15.95 11.10 -13.64
CA LYS A 27 -15.20 10.44 -12.57
C LYS A 27 -15.96 9.18 -12.13
N PRO A 28 -15.31 8.00 -12.10
CA PRO A 28 -15.96 6.78 -11.61
C PRO A 28 -16.53 7.02 -10.22
N VAL A 29 -17.81 6.78 -10.06
CA VAL A 29 -18.47 6.82 -8.75
C VAL A 29 -18.53 5.40 -8.25
N PRO A 30 -18.07 5.11 -7.00
CA PRO A 30 -18.22 3.80 -6.42
C PRO A 30 -19.68 3.37 -6.47
N VAL A 31 -19.94 2.15 -6.92
CA VAL A 31 -21.30 1.59 -6.90
C VAL A 31 -21.73 1.49 -5.43
N ALA A 32 -22.85 2.14 -5.10
CA ALA A 32 -23.39 2.04 -3.74
C ALA A 32 -23.74 0.57 -3.43
N ALA A 33 -23.41 0.09 -2.24
CA ALA A 33 -23.72 -1.29 -1.82
C ALA A 33 -25.21 -1.64 -2.00
N ALA A 34 -26.10 -0.65 -1.88
CA ALA A 34 -27.54 -0.78 -2.13
C ALA A 34 -27.91 -1.06 -3.62
N ALA A 35 -27.01 -0.81 -4.57
CA ALA A 35 -27.21 -1.11 -5.98
C ALA A 35 -26.71 -2.52 -6.38
N LEU A 36 -26.07 -3.21 -5.46
CA LEU A 36 -25.73 -4.62 -5.59
C LEU A 36 -26.88 -5.41 -4.95
N ASP A 37 -27.45 -6.37 -5.65
CA ASP A 37 -28.53 -7.26 -5.15
C ASP A 37 -28.12 -8.10 -3.92
N SER A 38 -27.02 -7.75 -3.27
CA SER A 38 -26.51 -8.34 -2.05
C SER A 38 -27.49 -8.23 -0.87
N GLN A 39 -28.40 -7.28 -0.88
CA GLN A 39 -29.44 -7.14 0.15
C GLN A 39 -30.38 -8.34 0.23
N THR A 40 -30.57 -9.07 -0.87
CA THR A 40 -31.41 -10.27 -0.90
C THR A 40 -30.69 -11.49 -0.30
N THR A 41 -29.36 -11.54 -0.43
CA THR A 41 -28.52 -12.66 0.03
C THR A 41 -27.85 -12.39 1.37
N LEU A 42 -27.66 -11.11 1.75
CA LEU A 42 -26.94 -10.65 2.93
C LEU A 42 -27.77 -9.67 3.77
N ALA A 43 -29.11 -9.78 3.74
CA ALA A 43 -30.06 -8.85 4.33
C ALA A 43 -29.82 -8.57 5.83
N ASP A 44 -29.18 -9.47 6.57
CA ASP A 44 -28.89 -9.34 8.00
C ASP A 44 -27.40 -9.16 8.32
N GLN A 45 -26.53 -8.98 7.31
CA GLN A 45 -25.08 -8.85 7.51
C GLN A 45 -24.56 -7.43 7.27
N ALA A 46 -25.34 -6.41 7.60
CA ALA A 46 -24.79 -5.06 7.77
C ALA A 46 -23.91 -5.01 9.04
N GLY A 47 -22.93 -5.87 9.11
CA GLY A 47 -21.89 -5.83 10.13
C GLY A 47 -21.02 -4.60 9.94
N ALA A 48 -20.74 -3.89 11.02
CA ALA A 48 -19.68 -2.90 11.01
C ALA A 48 -18.37 -3.59 10.58
N TRP A 49 -17.50 -2.82 9.89
CA TRP A 49 -16.15 -3.28 9.59
C TRP A 49 -15.50 -3.83 10.88
N PRO A 50 -14.77 -4.98 10.80
CA PRO A 50 -14.15 -5.56 11.99
C PRO A 50 -13.28 -4.52 12.70
N VAL A 51 -13.58 -4.28 13.97
CA VAL A 51 -12.77 -3.40 14.81
C VAL A 51 -11.42 -4.06 15.13
N GLU A 52 -10.42 -3.25 15.38
CA GLU A 52 -9.12 -3.77 15.84
C GLU A 52 -9.30 -4.58 17.12
N GLY A 53 -8.69 -5.78 17.18
CA GLY A 53 -8.85 -6.68 18.32
C GLY A 53 -10.11 -7.54 18.29
N TRP A 54 -10.78 -7.71 17.12
CA TRP A 54 -11.98 -8.53 16.95
C TRP A 54 -11.84 -9.96 17.50
N TRP A 55 -10.63 -10.53 17.46
CA TRP A 55 -10.32 -11.88 17.97
C TRP A 55 -10.45 -12.03 19.47
N ARG A 56 -10.35 -10.94 20.23
CA ARG A 56 -10.53 -10.93 21.68
C ARG A 56 -11.95 -11.32 22.10
N GLY A 57 -12.90 -11.23 21.17
CA GLY A 57 -14.26 -11.72 21.36
C GLY A 57 -14.37 -13.24 21.55
N PHE A 58 -13.33 -14.00 21.19
CA PHE A 58 -13.27 -15.44 21.46
C PHE A 58 -12.92 -15.75 22.94
N GLY A 59 -12.36 -14.80 23.69
CA GLY A 59 -12.05 -14.94 25.10
C GLY A 59 -10.91 -15.92 25.40
N ASP A 60 -10.02 -16.16 24.42
CA ASP A 60 -8.88 -17.07 24.51
C ASP A 60 -7.56 -16.28 24.59
N PRO A 61 -6.92 -16.22 25.80
CA PRO A 61 -5.66 -15.47 25.97
C PRO A 61 -4.48 -16.04 25.17
N GLN A 62 -4.51 -17.32 24.80
CA GLN A 62 -3.46 -17.92 23.99
C GLN A 62 -3.56 -17.45 22.54
N LEU A 63 -4.78 -17.36 21.99
CA LEU A 63 -5.02 -16.78 20.67
C LEU A 63 -4.60 -15.31 20.64
N ASP A 64 -4.92 -14.55 21.68
CA ASP A 64 -4.52 -13.13 21.80
C ASP A 64 -2.99 -13.01 21.72
N ALA A 65 -2.24 -13.81 22.50
CA ALA A 65 -0.79 -13.78 22.51
C ALA A 65 -0.18 -14.15 21.14
N LEU A 66 -0.72 -15.17 20.47
CA LEU A 66 -0.26 -15.58 19.14
C LEU A 66 -0.47 -14.50 18.09
N ILE A 67 -1.61 -13.82 18.12
CA ILE A 67 -1.90 -12.74 17.17
C ILE A 67 -1.02 -11.53 17.46
N ASP A 68 -0.82 -11.16 18.73
CA ASP A 68 0.04 -10.05 19.11
C ASP A 68 1.50 -10.32 18.69
N GLU A 69 2.01 -11.56 18.88
CA GLU A 69 3.33 -11.98 18.40
C GLU A 69 3.41 -11.91 16.86
N GLY A 70 2.40 -12.43 16.16
CA GLY A 70 2.33 -12.38 14.70
C GLY A 70 2.34 -10.96 14.15
N LEU A 71 1.57 -10.05 14.75
CA LEU A 71 1.54 -8.64 14.36
C LEU A 71 2.86 -7.93 14.61
N ALA A 72 3.55 -8.24 15.71
CA ALA A 72 4.83 -7.65 16.05
C ALA A 72 5.99 -8.18 15.18
N GLY A 73 5.95 -9.46 14.81
CA GLY A 73 7.02 -10.14 14.09
C GLY A 73 6.85 -10.25 12.58
N SER A 74 5.71 -9.86 12.01
CA SER A 74 5.44 -10.06 10.59
C SER A 74 6.21 -9.09 9.68
N PRO A 75 7.05 -9.60 8.76
CA PRO A 75 7.70 -8.77 7.74
C PRO A 75 6.70 -8.10 6.81
N ASP A 76 5.57 -8.72 6.49
CA ASP A 76 4.55 -8.18 5.58
C ASP A 76 3.88 -6.94 6.18
N ILE A 77 3.63 -6.94 7.49
CA ILE A 77 3.14 -5.77 8.22
C ILE A 77 4.17 -4.65 8.21
N ALA A 78 5.45 -4.97 8.38
CA ALA A 78 6.52 -3.99 8.30
C ALA A 78 6.64 -3.37 6.90
N VAL A 79 6.50 -4.17 5.85
CA VAL A 79 6.47 -3.72 4.44
C VAL A 79 5.26 -2.81 4.19
N ALA A 80 4.07 -3.21 4.64
CA ALA A 80 2.86 -2.41 4.50
C ALA A 80 3.02 -1.04 5.19
N ALA A 81 3.55 -1.00 6.41
CA ALA A 81 3.85 0.24 7.13
C ALA A 81 4.90 1.10 6.42
N ALA A 82 5.90 0.49 5.77
CA ALA A 82 6.89 1.22 4.98
C ALA A 82 6.27 1.85 3.73
N ARG A 83 5.34 1.17 3.06
CA ARG A 83 4.59 1.69 1.92
C ARG A 83 3.73 2.91 2.31
N VAL A 84 3.07 2.86 3.45
CA VAL A 84 2.33 4.02 3.99
C VAL A 84 3.27 5.21 4.16
N ARG A 85 4.41 5.04 4.84
CA ARG A 85 5.39 6.12 5.02
C ARG A 85 5.90 6.68 3.69
N ALA A 86 6.16 5.83 2.70
CA ALA A 86 6.59 6.25 1.38
C ALA A 86 5.52 7.09 0.67
N ALA A 87 4.26 6.65 0.70
CA ALA A 87 3.15 7.37 0.10
C ALA A 87 2.90 8.73 0.79
N GLU A 88 3.00 8.79 2.12
CA GLU A 88 2.92 10.03 2.89
C GLU A 88 4.05 11.00 2.55
N ALA A 89 5.28 10.50 2.37
CA ALA A 89 6.41 11.32 1.94
C ALA A 89 6.21 11.90 0.53
N LEU A 90 5.63 11.13 -0.39
CA LEU A 90 5.27 11.60 -1.73
C LEU A 90 4.18 12.68 -1.68
N ALA A 91 3.19 12.54 -0.80
CA ALA A 91 2.17 13.57 -0.59
C ALA A 91 2.79 14.87 -0.04
N GLN A 92 3.73 14.76 0.90
CA GLN A 92 4.48 15.93 1.41
C GLN A 92 5.33 16.57 0.31
N GLN A 93 5.99 15.78 -0.53
CA GLN A 93 6.76 16.28 -1.68
C GLN A 93 5.88 17.01 -2.68
N ALA A 94 4.69 16.47 -2.99
CA ALA A 94 3.72 17.14 -3.85
C ALA A 94 3.25 18.47 -3.24
N GLY A 95 3.03 18.52 -1.92
CA GLY A 95 2.67 19.74 -1.18
C GLY A 95 3.77 20.80 -1.21
N ALA A 96 5.04 20.38 -1.22
CA ALA A 96 6.17 21.30 -1.28
C ALA A 96 6.21 22.11 -2.59
N ALA A 97 5.60 21.62 -3.67
CA ALA A 97 5.49 22.33 -4.95
C ALA A 97 4.59 23.60 -4.85
N LEU A 98 3.74 23.69 -3.82
CA LEU A 98 2.89 24.84 -3.53
C LEU A 98 3.59 25.91 -2.67
N LEU A 99 4.80 25.64 -2.20
CA LEU A 99 5.55 26.54 -1.33
C LEU A 99 6.62 27.31 -2.10
N PRO A 100 7.01 28.51 -1.63
CA PRO A 100 8.16 29.23 -2.17
C PRO A 100 9.44 28.41 -2.04
N ARG A 101 10.29 28.48 -3.07
CA ARG A 101 11.61 27.85 -3.11
C ARG A 101 12.69 28.90 -3.04
N VAL A 102 13.65 28.69 -2.15
CA VAL A 102 14.85 29.51 -2.03
C VAL A 102 16.05 28.63 -2.32
N GLY A 103 16.85 29.01 -3.27
CA GLY A 103 18.10 28.34 -3.60
C GLY A 103 19.30 29.28 -3.43
N ILE A 104 20.41 28.75 -2.96
CA ILE A 104 21.71 29.44 -2.93
C ILE A 104 22.68 28.61 -3.73
N GLN A 105 23.31 29.24 -4.72
CA GLN A 105 24.34 28.62 -5.54
C GLN A 105 25.64 29.42 -5.40
N GLY A 106 26.73 28.70 -5.16
CA GLY A 106 28.07 29.27 -5.14
C GLY A 106 28.98 28.52 -6.09
N SER A 107 29.78 29.23 -6.84
CA SER A 107 30.86 28.64 -7.66
C SER A 107 32.15 29.40 -7.47
N ALA A 108 33.26 28.67 -7.47
CA ALA A 108 34.61 29.22 -7.51
C ALA A 108 35.43 28.37 -8.48
N GLY A 109 36.25 29.02 -9.28
CA GLY A 109 37.08 28.31 -10.27
C GLY A 109 38.07 29.22 -10.93
N GLY A 110 38.99 28.62 -11.68
CA GLY A 110 39.93 29.33 -12.52
C GLY A 110 39.54 29.18 -14.00
N VAL A 111 39.55 30.29 -14.74
CA VAL A 111 39.25 30.30 -16.18
C VAL A 111 40.46 30.83 -16.93
N GLN A 112 40.94 30.08 -17.92
CA GLN A 112 41.94 30.53 -18.88
C GLN A 112 41.23 30.85 -20.21
N GLN A 113 41.27 32.11 -20.61
CA GLN A 113 40.69 32.52 -21.89
C GLN A 113 41.58 32.14 -23.07
N SER A 114 40.95 31.60 -24.10
CA SER A 114 41.66 31.28 -25.35
C SER A 114 41.93 32.54 -26.16
N LYS A 115 43.19 32.74 -26.61
CA LYS A 115 43.59 33.84 -27.50
C LYS A 115 43.04 33.68 -28.93
N ASN A 116 42.41 32.55 -29.26
CA ASN A 116 41.94 32.21 -30.62
C ASN A 116 40.40 32.37 -30.78
N MET A 117 39.71 33.04 -29.83
CA MET A 117 38.26 33.23 -29.86
C MET A 117 37.79 34.55 -30.51
N GLY A 118 38.60 35.12 -31.45
CA GLY A 118 38.20 36.32 -32.19
C GLY A 118 38.43 37.64 -31.43
N ILE A 119 38.95 37.59 -30.21
CA ILE A 119 39.39 38.78 -29.46
C ILE A 119 40.89 38.98 -29.77
N PRO A 120 41.33 40.24 -30.12
CA PRO A 120 42.76 40.46 -30.32
C PRO A 120 43.59 40.03 -29.09
N PRO A 121 44.68 39.28 -29.26
CA PRO A 121 45.45 38.69 -28.13
C PRO A 121 45.91 39.69 -27.08
N ALA A 122 46.10 40.96 -27.45
CA ALA A 122 46.48 42.04 -26.53
C ALA A 122 45.41 42.34 -25.47
N PHE A 123 44.13 41.96 -25.68
CA PHE A 123 43.03 42.19 -24.75
C PHE A 123 42.63 40.92 -23.95
N VAL A 124 43.33 39.79 -24.21
CA VAL A 124 43.08 38.55 -23.48
C VAL A 124 44.07 38.47 -22.31
N PRO A 125 43.61 38.40 -21.06
CA PRO A 125 44.49 38.23 -19.91
C PRO A 125 45.31 36.96 -20.00
N ASP A 126 46.61 37.06 -19.65
CA ASP A 126 47.48 35.90 -19.59
C ASP A 126 47.25 35.09 -18.30
N GLY A 127 47.33 33.75 -18.45
CA GLY A 127 47.23 32.85 -17.32
C GLY A 127 45.77 32.50 -16.90
N ILE A 128 45.67 31.86 -15.73
CA ILE A 128 44.41 31.49 -15.13
C ILE A 128 43.89 32.66 -14.28
N GLN A 129 42.68 33.08 -14.57
CA GLN A 129 41.97 34.13 -13.78
C GLN A 129 41.00 33.47 -12.82
N ASP A 130 41.06 33.84 -11.56
CA ASP A 130 40.10 33.36 -10.54
C ASP A 130 38.74 33.98 -10.80
N THR A 131 37.73 33.10 -10.78
CA THR A 131 36.33 33.50 -10.92
C THR A 131 35.51 32.95 -9.76
N GLY A 132 34.56 33.72 -9.29
CA GLY A 132 33.64 33.29 -8.26
C GLY A 132 32.27 33.96 -8.41
N SER A 133 31.24 33.22 -8.11
CA SER A 133 29.89 33.79 -8.02
C SER A 133 29.12 33.20 -6.87
N ILE A 134 28.28 34.03 -6.25
CA ILE A 134 27.24 33.60 -5.30
C ILE A 134 25.93 34.18 -5.79
N ALA A 135 24.92 33.31 -5.95
CA ALA A 135 23.58 33.71 -6.36
C ALA A 135 22.55 33.16 -5.40
N ALA A 136 21.59 33.99 -4.98
CA ALA A 136 20.37 33.56 -4.31
C ALA A 136 19.22 33.62 -5.30
N THR A 137 18.46 32.53 -5.39
CA THR A 137 17.29 32.41 -6.27
C THR A 137 16.04 32.24 -5.42
N PHE A 138 14.98 32.93 -5.80
CA PHE A 138 13.66 32.78 -5.22
C PHE A 138 12.68 32.38 -6.34
N GLY A 139 11.89 31.34 -6.11
CA GLY A 139 10.88 30.88 -7.07
C GLY A 139 9.58 30.56 -6.34
N PHE A 140 8.46 31.01 -6.90
CA PHE A 140 7.13 30.69 -6.43
C PHE A 140 6.21 30.45 -7.62
N ASP A 141 5.51 29.32 -7.60
CA ASP A 141 4.53 28.95 -8.62
C ASP A 141 3.12 29.32 -8.15
N LEU A 142 2.45 30.21 -8.87
CA LEU A 142 1.11 30.70 -8.50
C LEU A 142 0.00 29.67 -8.71
N ASP A 143 0.29 28.56 -9.39
CA ASP A 143 -0.65 27.45 -9.66
C ASP A 143 -2.06 27.90 -10.11
N LEU A 144 -2.11 28.82 -11.08
CA LEU A 144 -3.36 29.45 -11.53
C LEU A 144 -4.37 28.42 -12.06
N TRP A 145 -3.90 27.36 -12.71
CA TRP A 145 -4.73 26.28 -13.27
C TRP A 145 -4.86 25.07 -12.36
N GLY A 146 -4.31 25.10 -11.15
CA GLY A 146 -4.48 24.06 -10.16
C GLY A 146 -3.71 22.77 -10.40
N LYS A 147 -2.68 22.76 -11.25
CA LYS A 147 -1.85 21.59 -11.54
C LYS A 147 -1.23 21.01 -10.28
N ASN A 148 -0.57 21.84 -9.46
CA ASN A 148 0.12 21.40 -8.26
C ASN A 148 -0.87 21.00 -7.16
N ARG A 149 -2.01 21.70 -7.04
CA ARG A 149 -3.11 21.31 -6.13
C ARG A 149 -3.70 19.95 -6.52
N ALA A 150 -3.90 19.70 -7.81
CA ALA A 150 -4.38 18.40 -8.28
C ALA A 150 -3.38 17.27 -8.03
N ALA A 151 -2.07 17.54 -8.20
CA ALA A 151 -1.01 16.59 -7.89
C ALA A 151 -0.97 16.25 -6.38
N LEU A 152 -1.12 17.26 -5.51
CA LEU A 152 -1.22 17.04 -4.06
C LEU A 152 -2.45 16.20 -3.71
N ALA A 153 -3.62 16.51 -4.29
CA ALA A 153 -4.84 15.74 -4.04
C ALA A 153 -4.68 14.27 -4.47
N ALA A 154 -4.06 14.02 -5.62
CA ALA A 154 -3.77 12.66 -6.09
C ALA A 154 -2.83 11.92 -5.12
N ALA A 155 -1.71 12.55 -4.74
CA ALA A 155 -0.75 11.94 -3.82
C ALA A 155 -1.35 11.69 -2.41
N THR A 156 -2.25 12.55 -1.95
CA THR A 156 -2.99 12.35 -0.69
C THR A 156 -3.93 11.15 -0.79
N SER A 157 -4.62 10.99 -1.94
CA SER A 157 -5.47 9.82 -2.18
C SER A 157 -4.66 8.51 -2.21
N GLU A 158 -3.47 8.52 -2.80
CA GLU A 158 -2.57 7.37 -2.80
C GLU A 158 -2.08 7.02 -1.39
N ALA A 159 -1.79 8.01 -0.55
CA ALA A 159 -1.43 7.79 0.85
C ALA A 159 -2.58 7.15 1.64
N GLU A 160 -3.81 7.58 1.38
CA GLU A 160 -4.99 6.96 2.00
C GLU A 160 -5.22 5.52 1.52
N ALA A 161 -5.06 5.25 0.22
CA ALA A 161 -5.11 3.91 -0.33
C ALA A 161 -4.07 2.99 0.34
N ALA A 162 -2.83 3.46 0.52
CA ALA A 162 -1.79 2.70 1.20
C ALA A 162 -2.14 2.37 2.68
N ARG A 163 -2.86 3.25 3.38
CA ARG A 163 -3.36 2.97 4.73
C ARG A 163 -4.43 1.88 4.74
N VAL A 164 -5.34 1.91 3.76
CA VAL A 164 -6.35 0.85 3.60
C VAL A 164 -5.69 -0.49 3.31
N ASP A 165 -4.70 -0.53 2.42
CA ASP A 165 -3.93 -1.75 2.13
C ASP A 165 -3.21 -2.29 3.37
N ALA A 166 -2.66 -1.41 4.21
CA ALA A 166 -2.03 -1.81 5.47
C ALA A 166 -3.05 -2.38 6.47
N ALA A 167 -4.23 -1.81 6.55
CA ALA A 167 -5.32 -2.35 7.38
C ALA A 167 -5.78 -3.72 6.88
N GLN A 168 -5.88 -3.90 5.55
CA GLN A 168 -6.20 -5.19 4.94
C GLN A 168 -5.13 -6.24 5.25
N ALA A 169 -3.85 -5.90 5.15
CA ALA A 169 -2.76 -6.83 5.48
C ALA A 169 -2.83 -7.31 6.93
N ARG A 170 -3.14 -6.41 7.87
CA ARG A 170 -3.38 -6.76 9.28
C ARG A 170 -4.56 -7.71 9.44
N LEU A 171 -5.68 -7.42 8.79
CA LEU A 171 -6.87 -8.27 8.86
C LEU A 171 -6.59 -9.67 8.30
N MET A 172 -5.90 -9.77 7.17
CA MET A 172 -5.53 -11.06 6.57
C MET A 172 -4.63 -11.88 7.50
N LEU A 173 -3.63 -11.26 8.12
CA LEU A 173 -2.74 -11.94 9.06
C LEU A 173 -3.51 -12.42 10.30
N THR A 174 -4.29 -11.57 10.94
CA THR A 174 -5.05 -11.92 12.15
C THR A 174 -6.09 -13.00 11.88
N THR A 175 -6.78 -12.93 10.74
CA THR A 175 -7.73 -13.97 10.32
C THR A 175 -7.00 -15.28 10.02
N GLY A 176 -5.86 -15.24 9.34
CA GLY A 176 -5.05 -16.43 9.06
C GLY A 176 -4.60 -17.15 10.32
N ILE A 177 -4.10 -16.41 11.32
CA ILE A 177 -3.69 -16.98 12.62
C ILE A 177 -4.90 -17.59 13.34
N ALA A 178 -6.02 -16.86 13.42
CA ALA A 178 -7.23 -17.35 14.09
C ALA A 178 -7.79 -18.62 13.42
N THR A 179 -7.78 -18.68 12.08
CA THR A 179 -8.20 -19.88 11.34
C THR A 179 -7.28 -21.04 11.63
N ALA A 180 -5.97 -20.85 11.54
CA ALA A 180 -5.00 -21.93 11.83
C ALA A 180 -5.09 -22.43 13.27
N TYR A 181 -5.37 -21.54 14.22
CA TYR A 181 -5.58 -21.90 15.62
C TYR A 181 -6.84 -22.74 15.82
N ALA A 182 -7.95 -22.37 15.16
CA ALA A 182 -9.20 -23.14 15.20
C ALA A 182 -9.03 -24.52 14.55
N ASP A 183 -8.32 -24.60 13.41
CA ASP A 183 -8.02 -25.85 12.73
C ASP A 183 -7.16 -26.78 13.64
N LEU A 184 -6.19 -26.21 14.34
CA LEU A 184 -5.37 -26.98 15.29
C LEU A 184 -6.22 -27.57 16.43
N ALA A 185 -7.16 -26.78 16.98
CA ALA A 185 -8.08 -27.28 17.99
C ALA A 185 -8.96 -28.43 17.46
N GLY A 186 -9.41 -28.31 16.19
CA GLY A 186 -10.13 -29.38 15.49
C GLY A 186 -9.29 -30.65 15.36
N TYR A 187 -8.03 -30.55 14.98
CA TYR A 187 -7.13 -31.72 14.85
C TYR A 187 -6.87 -32.40 16.20
N TYR A 188 -6.80 -31.67 17.31
CA TYR A 188 -6.71 -32.29 18.63
C TYR A 188 -8.01 -33.05 18.99
N ALA A 189 -9.18 -32.50 18.69
CA ALA A 189 -10.43 -33.21 18.91
C ALA A 189 -10.53 -34.49 18.05
N ASP A 190 -10.10 -34.44 16.79
CA ASP A 190 -10.05 -35.61 15.91
C ASP A 190 -9.08 -36.67 16.43
N LEU A 191 -7.94 -36.26 16.99
CA LEU A 191 -6.97 -37.15 17.60
C LEU A 191 -7.58 -37.89 18.80
N ASP A 192 -8.30 -37.18 19.67
CA ASP A 192 -8.99 -37.76 20.83
C ASP A 192 -10.04 -38.81 20.39
N VAL A 193 -10.83 -38.48 19.37
CA VAL A 193 -11.80 -39.43 18.77
C VAL A 193 -11.11 -40.67 18.20
N ALA A 194 -9.99 -40.47 17.49
CA ALA A 194 -9.23 -41.60 16.94
C ALA A 194 -8.63 -42.51 18.04
N GLN A 195 -8.10 -41.92 19.12
CA GLN A 195 -7.58 -42.66 20.26
C GLN A 195 -8.70 -43.45 20.95
N ASP A 196 -9.85 -42.87 21.16
CA ASP A 196 -11.02 -43.55 21.72
C ASP A 196 -11.50 -44.69 20.81
N ALA A 197 -11.51 -44.51 19.50
CA ALA A 197 -11.86 -45.56 18.53
C ALA A 197 -10.88 -46.73 18.63
N ILE A 198 -9.57 -46.48 18.76
CA ILE A 198 -8.56 -47.53 18.95
C ILE A 198 -8.80 -48.28 20.25
N ARG A 199 -9.08 -47.59 21.36
CA ARG A 199 -9.38 -48.18 22.65
C ARG A 199 -10.61 -49.09 22.59
N ILE A 200 -11.71 -48.62 22.01
CA ILE A 200 -12.97 -49.37 21.88
C ILE A 200 -12.80 -50.60 20.98
N ARG A 201 -12.17 -50.43 19.80
CA ARG A 201 -11.91 -51.51 18.87
C ARG A 201 -10.98 -52.57 19.45
N GLY A 202 -9.94 -52.13 20.21
CA GLY A 202 -9.03 -53.01 20.94
C GLY A 202 -9.78 -53.87 21.99
N ALA A 203 -10.62 -53.25 22.82
CA ALA A 203 -11.44 -53.96 23.78
C ALA A 203 -12.43 -54.95 23.13
N SER A 204 -13.01 -54.57 21.97
CA SER A 204 -13.88 -55.45 21.19
C SER A 204 -13.12 -56.65 20.62
N ALA A 205 -11.92 -56.42 20.09
CA ALA A 205 -11.05 -57.49 19.55
C ALA A 205 -10.62 -58.45 20.68
N ASP A 206 -10.23 -57.92 21.85
CA ASP A 206 -9.87 -58.76 23.02
C ASP A 206 -11.05 -59.57 23.51
N LEU A 207 -12.27 -59.06 23.53
CA LEU A 207 -13.47 -59.76 23.88
C LEU A 207 -13.76 -60.90 22.87
N SER A 208 -13.67 -60.60 21.55
CA SER A 208 -13.85 -61.56 20.49
C SER A 208 -12.83 -62.70 20.58
N ALA A 209 -11.56 -62.38 20.86
CA ALA A 209 -10.50 -63.38 21.07
C ALA A 209 -10.79 -64.29 22.28
N LYS A 210 -11.24 -63.73 23.40
CA LYS A 210 -11.64 -64.48 24.60
C LYS A 210 -12.83 -65.42 24.34
N ARG A 211 -13.84 -64.93 23.59
CA ARG A 211 -15.03 -65.71 23.21
C ARG A 211 -14.63 -66.88 22.30
N THR A 212 -13.76 -66.65 21.31
CA THR A 212 -13.23 -67.70 20.44
C THR A 212 -12.42 -68.73 21.20
N ALA A 213 -11.55 -68.32 22.11
CA ALA A 213 -10.77 -69.22 22.98
C ALA A 213 -11.65 -70.06 23.91
N ALA A 214 -12.81 -69.55 24.35
CA ALA A 214 -13.79 -70.26 25.15
C ALA A 214 -14.76 -71.17 24.30
N GLY A 215 -14.57 -71.24 22.98
CA GLY A 215 -15.42 -72.04 22.06
C GLY A 215 -16.82 -71.44 21.85
N LEU A 216 -17.02 -70.19 22.25
CA LEU A 216 -18.33 -69.49 22.12
C LEU A 216 -18.51 -68.71 20.79
N ASP A 217 -17.45 -68.66 19.98
CA ASP A 217 -17.42 -67.97 18.71
C ASP A 217 -16.43 -68.63 17.73
N ASN A 218 -16.51 -68.29 16.43
CA ASN A 218 -15.63 -68.84 15.43
C ASN A 218 -14.54 -67.83 14.98
N GLN A 219 -13.47 -68.34 14.36
CA GLN A 219 -12.33 -67.51 13.92
C GLN A 219 -12.69 -66.48 12.85
N ALA A 220 -13.82 -66.62 12.12
CA ALA A 220 -14.26 -65.66 11.10
C ALA A 220 -14.76 -64.37 11.76
N THR A 221 -15.42 -64.45 12.91
CA THR A 221 -15.89 -63.27 13.70
C THR A 221 -14.73 -62.46 14.26
N GLN A 222 -13.58 -63.12 14.56
CA GLN A 222 -12.39 -62.45 15.07
C GLN A 222 -11.66 -61.60 14.01
N ARG A 223 -11.88 -61.86 12.72
CA ARG A 223 -11.20 -61.16 11.61
C ARG A 223 -12.01 -60.02 11.02
N GLN A 224 -13.22 -59.74 11.46
CA GLN A 224 -14.06 -58.57 11.14
C GLN A 224 -13.71 -57.41 12.03
#